data_280c5e3e57bebdb540b67895df82386f
#
_entry.id   280c5e3e57bebdb540b67895df82386f
#
_cell.length_a   1.000
_cell.length_b   1.000
_cell.length_c   1.000
_cell.angle_alpha   90.00
_cell.angle_beta   90.00
_cell.angle_gamma   90.00
#
_symmetry.space_group_name_H-M   'P 1'
#
loop_
_entity.id
_entity.type
_entity.pdbx_description
1 polymer ?
#
loop_
_entity_poly.entity_id
_entity_poly.type
_entity_poly.pdbx_seq_one_letter_code
_entity_poly.pdbx_strand_id
1 'polypeptide(L)'
;MARQKKIKPLLKTNCLSHGTVECHDLGSARRFYEEVLGFEVVQTSDRSLMMRHGKGTTIAAVETKRKTAAGIYSHFGLDVSDRASVDEAHQLVVGARKEYGLKKITKPVFQHGTYSFYMIDADDNWWEILENPKGGYNYVFDLKETKAGWRSQDQGKARVAKGKRQITRKKTQKAA
;
A
#
# COMPACT_ATOMS: atom_id res chain seq x y z
N MET A 1 -35.25 10.46 -8.17
CA MET A 1 -34.02 9.68 -8.01
C MET A 1 -33.89 8.72 -9.17
N ALA A 2 -32.90 8.84 -10.03
CA ALA A 2 -32.69 7.93 -11.14
C ALA A 2 -32.32 6.54 -10.58
N ARG A 3 -33.07 5.52 -10.93
CA ARG A 3 -32.83 4.11 -10.54
C ARG A 3 -31.51 3.67 -11.19
N GLN A 4 -30.47 3.47 -10.41
CA GLN A 4 -29.19 2.96 -10.92
C GLN A 4 -29.46 1.64 -11.64
N LYS A 5 -29.14 1.57 -12.93
CA LYS A 5 -29.35 0.38 -13.76
C LYS A 5 -28.51 -0.75 -13.18
N LYS A 6 -29.14 -1.83 -12.69
CA LYS A 6 -28.44 -2.98 -12.13
C LYS A 6 -27.61 -3.63 -13.23
N ILE A 7 -26.29 -3.45 -13.17
CA ILE A 7 -25.34 -4.05 -14.12
C ILE A 7 -25.35 -5.56 -13.90
N LYS A 8 -25.53 -6.32 -14.99
CA LYS A 8 -25.42 -7.77 -14.96
C LYS A 8 -24.07 -8.15 -15.59
N PRO A 9 -23.07 -8.60 -14.80
CA PRO A 9 -21.76 -8.96 -15.33
C PRO A 9 -21.86 -10.18 -16.25
N LEU A 10 -21.01 -10.23 -17.27
CA LEU A 10 -20.89 -11.37 -18.19
C LEU A 10 -20.38 -12.61 -17.48
N LEU A 11 -19.39 -12.44 -16.61
CA LEU A 11 -18.77 -13.51 -15.85
C LEU A 11 -19.36 -13.58 -14.43
N LYS A 12 -19.59 -14.79 -13.96
CA LYS A 12 -20.02 -15.09 -12.57
C LYS A 12 -18.77 -15.46 -11.76
N THR A 13 -18.09 -14.46 -11.21
CA THR A 13 -16.93 -14.64 -10.34
C THR A 13 -17.30 -14.45 -8.88
N ASN A 14 -16.60 -15.14 -7.97
CA ASN A 14 -16.85 -15.04 -6.53
C ASN A 14 -15.98 -13.95 -5.89
N CYS A 15 -14.69 -13.93 -6.18
CA CYS A 15 -13.72 -13.00 -5.58
C CYS A 15 -12.47 -12.88 -6.45
N LEU A 16 -11.59 -11.93 -6.10
CA LEU A 16 -10.20 -11.89 -6.59
C LEU A 16 -9.45 -13.02 -5.89
N SER A 17 -9.02 -14.03 -6.65
CA SER A 17 -8.38 -15.25 -6.12
C SER A 17 -6.96 -14.96 -5.64
N HIS A 18 -6.12 -14.40 -6.50
CA HIS A 18 -4.72 -14.12 -6.20
C HIS A 18 -4.15 -13.06 -7.14
N GLY A 19 -2.99 -12.49 -6.74
CA GLY A 19 -2.09 -11.76 -7.61
C GLY A 19 -0.88 -12.61 -7.98
N THR A 20 -0.01 -12.09 -8.85
CA THR A 20 1.26 -12.75 -9.19
C THR A 20 2.36 -11.71 -9.28
N VAL A 21 3.54 -12.05 -8.75
CA VAL A 21 4.79 -11.30 -8.89
C VAL A 21 5.85 -12.18 -9.53
N GLU A 22 6.82 -11.56 -10.19
CA GLU A 22 7.99 -12.27 -10.73
C GLU A 22 9.15 -12.18 -9.73
N CYS A 23 10.00 -13.21 -9.67
CA CYS A 23 11.26 -13.21 -8.93
C CYS A 23 12.36 -13.88 -9.74
N HIS A 24 13.62 -13.61 -9.41
CA HIS A 24 14.77 -14.17 -10.12
C HIS A 24 15.41 -15.34 -9.38
N ASP A 25 15.19 -15.42 -8.05
CA ASP A 25 15.67 -16.48 -7.19
C ASP A 25 14.65 -16.73 -6.07
N LEU A 26 14.12 -17.95 -6.00
CA LEU A 26 13.08 -18.31 -5.02
C LEU A 26 13.56 -18.20 -3.58
N GLY A 27 14.83 -18.50 -3.32
CA GLY A 27 15.38 -18.47 -1.96
C GLY A 27 15.45 -17.05 -1.42
N SER A 28 16.02 -16.13 -2.19
CA SER A 28 16.10 -14.70 -1.84
C SER A 28 14.74 -14.07 -1.75
N ALA A 29 13.84 -14.36 -2.70
CA ALA A 29 12.47 -13.86 -2.70
C ALA A 29 11.70 -14.35 -1.47
N ARG A 30 11.77 -15.65 -1.15
CA ARG A 30 11.14 -16.22 0.04
C ARG A 30 11.61 -15.52 1.32
N ARG A 31 12.92 -15.34 1.45
CA ARG A 31 13.52 -14.67 2.60
C ARG A 31 12.97 -13.24 2.77
N PHE A 32 12.91 -12.48 1.68
CA PHE A 32 12.33 -11.14 1.70
C PHE A 32 10.85 -11.14 2.10
N TYR A 33 10.05 -12.03 1.52
CA TYR A 33 8.63 -12.10 1.83
C TYR A 33 8.32 -12.52 3.27
N GLU A 34 9.10 -13.47 3.82
CA GLU A 34 8.95 -13.92 5.21
C GLU A 34 9.50 -12.89 6.21
N GLU A 35 10.75 -12.46 6.03
CA GLU A 35 11.48 -11.69 7.04
C GLU A 35 11.17 -10.18 7.00
N VAL A 36 10.88 -9.62 5.82
CA VAL A 36 10.60 -8.18 5.67
C VAL A 36 9.10 -7.90 5.62
N LEU A 37 8.35 -8.66 4.83
CA LEU A 37 6.92 -8.40 4.63
C LEU A 37 6.01 -9.19 5.59
N GLY A 38 6.53 -10.19 6.30
CA GLY A 38 5.77 -10.98 7.27
C GLY A 38 4.75 -11.92 6.65
N PHE A 39 4.96 -12.36 5.40
CA PHE A 39 4.09 -13.34 4.75
C PHE A 39 4.37 -14.76 5.27
N GLU A 40 3.33 -15.57 5.31
CA GLU A 40 3.45 -17.02 5.35
C GLU A 40 3.71 -17.50 3.92
N VAL A 41 4.84 -18.21 3.69
CA VAL A 41 5.27 -18.60 2.35
C VAL A 41 5.41 -20.14 2.26
N VAL A 42 4.86 -20.71 1.21
CA VAL A 42 5.02 -22.13 0.87
C VAL A 42 5.50 -22.29 -0.57
N GLN A 43 6.39 -23.24 -0.79
CA GLN A 43 6.82 -23.58 -2.15
C GLN A 43 5.78 -24.50 -2.79
N THR A 44 5.33 -24.16 -3.98
CA THR A 44 4.29 -24.90 -4.70
C THR A 44 4.81 -25.65 -5.92
N SER A 45 6.00 -25.30 -6.41
CA SER A 45 6.73 -26.03 -7.43
C SER A 45 8.22 -25.66 -7.40
N ASP A 46 9.02 -26.25 -8.27
CA ASP A 46 10.45 -25.91 -8.42
C ASP A 46 10.67 -24.45 -8.86
N ARG A 47 9.61 -23.76 -9.31
CA ARG A 47 9.68 -22.39 -9.84
C ARG A 47 8.66 -21.44 -9.25
N SER A 48 7.99 -21.80 -8.17
CA SER A 48 6.95 -20.96 -7.61
C SER A 48 6.77 -21.08 -6.11
N LEU A 49 6.45 -19.94 -5.50
CA LEU A 49 5.99 -19.81 -4.14
C LEU A 49 4.54 -19.34 -4.13
N MET A 50 3.79 -19.73 -3.12
CA MET A 50 2.53 -19.12 -2.76
C MET A 50 2.68 -18.47 -1.40
N MET A 51 2.26 -17.23 -1.29
CA MET A 51 2.35 -16.47 -0.05
C MET A 51 1.01 -15.87 0.32
N ARG A 52 0.77 -15.69 1.62
CA ARG A 52 -0.42 -15.03 2.16
C ARG A 52 -0.08 -14.15 3.35
N HIS A 53 -0.88 -13.12 3.53
CA HIS A 53 -0.89 -12.31 4.73
C HIS A 53 -2.31 -12.32 5.33
N GLY A 54 -2.44 -12.90 6.54
CA GLY A 54 -3.76 -13.11 7.12
C GLY A 54 -4.61 -14.13 6.37
N LYS A 55 -5.96 -13.94 6.37
CA LYS A 55 -6.91 -14.97 5.89
C LYS A 55 -7.46 -14.75 4.48
N GLY A 56 -7.08 -13.73 3.76
CA GLY A 56 -7.88 -13.35 2.59
C GLY A 56 -7.16 -13.08 1.28
N THR A 57 -5.89 -12.77 1.31
CA THR A 57 -5.16 -12.39 0.09
C THR A 57 -3.97 -13.30 -0.12
N THR A 58 -3.91 -13.90 -1.30
CA THR A 58 -2.78 -14.74 -1.72
C THR A 58 -2.07 -14.09 -2.90
N ILE A 59 -0.75 -14.28 -2.96
CA ILE A 59 0.09 -13.85 -4.07
C ILE A 59 0.99 -15.02 -4.45
N ALA A 60 1.09 -15.30 -5.74
CA ALA A 60 2.05 -16.24 -6.27
C ALA A 60 3.35 -15.50 -6.65
N ALA A 61 4.51 -16.02 -6.27
CA ALA A 61 5.79 -15.58 -6.81
C ALA A 61 6.31 -16.65 -7.76
N VAL A 62 6.66 -16.25 -8.98
CA VAL A 62 7.10 -17.16 -10.04
C VAL A 62 8.50 -16.79 -10.48
N GLU A 63 9.41 -17.76 -10.42
CA GLU A 63 10.78 -17.57 -10.89
C GLU A 63 10.82 -17.40 -12.40
N THR A 64 11.47 -16.35 -12.85
CA THR A 64 11.60 -15.99 -14.26
C THR A 64 13.00 -15.45 -14.57
N LYS A 65 13.43 -15.62 -15.81
CA LYS A 65 14.64 -14.96 -16.35
C LYS A 65 14.34 -13.61 -17.02
N ARG A 66 13.05 -13.20 -17.03
CA ARG A 66 12.64 -11.93 -17.64
C ARG A 66 13.14 -10.76 -16.79
N LYS A 67 13.54 -9.68 -17.45
CA LYS A 67 13.94 -8.42 -16.81
C LYS A 67 12.90 -7.34 -17.11
N THR A 68 11.67 -7.57 -16.69
CA THR A 68 10.59 -6.58 -16.83
C THR A 68 10.31 -5.95 -15.48
N ALA A 69 10.72 -4.70 -15.31
CA ALA A 69 10.38 -3.94 -14.13
C ALA A 69 8.89 -3.54 -14.17
N ALA A 70 8.15 -3.84 -13.11
CA ALA A 70 6.82 -3.29 -12.91
C ALA A 70 6.91 -1.78 -12.65
N GLY A 71 5.93 -1.02 -13.13
CA GLY A 71 5.82 0.41 -12.79
C GLY A 71 5.11 0.61 -11.44
N ILE A 72 5.23 1.81 -10.87
CA ILE A 72 4.60 2.18 -9.60
C ILE A 72 3.08 1.91 -9.57
N TYR A 73 2.42 1.94 -10.72
CA TYR A 73 0.98 1.65 -10.82
C TYR A 73 0.64 0.15 -10.73
N SER A 74 1.66 -0.72 -10.67
CA SER A 74 1.52 -2.17 -10.49
C SER A 74 2.19 -2.56 -9.17
N HIS A 75 1.55 -2.21 -8.04
CA HIS A 75 2.07 -2.45 -6.70
C HIS A 75 1.05 -3.16 -5.82
N PHE A 76 1.54 -3.74 -4.73
CA PHE A 76 0.73 -4.30 -3.66
C PHE A 76 0.87 -3.42 -2.42
N GLY A 77 -0.26 -3.09 -1.79
CA GLY A 77 -0.30 -2.32 -0.55
C GLY A 77 -0.44 -3.23 0.67
N LEU A 78 0.37 -2.97 1.69
CA LEU A 78 0.34 -3.63 3.00
C LEU A 78 -0.06 -2.61 4.05
N ASP A 79 -1.18 -2.87 4.71
CA ASP A 79 -1.75 -1.99 5.73
C ASP A 79 -1.06 -2.18 7.08
N VAL A 80 -0.77 -1.07 7.76
CA VAL A 80 -0.26 -1.03 9.12
C VAL A 80 -1.18 -0.22 10.02
N SER A 81 -1.00 -0.34 11.33
CA SER A 81 -1.97 0.12 12.33
C SER A 81 -2.19 1.64 12.34
N ASP A 82 -1.13 2.41 12.11
CA ASP A 82 -1.11 3.86 12.23
C ASP A 82 0.13 4.48 11.55
N ARG A 83 0.22 5.81 11.57
CA ARG A 83 1.34 6.56 10.97
C ARG A 83 2.68 6.28 11.62
N ALA A 84 2.71 6.08 12.93
CA ALA A 84 3.95 5.76 13.63
C ALA A 84 4.50 4.41 13.14
N SER A 85 3.61 3.44 12.89
CA SER A 85 3.97 2.15 12.29
C SER A 85 4.51 2.28 10.86
N VAL A 86 3.99 3.24 10.06
CA VAL A 86 4.55 3.55 8.73
C VAL A 86 5.97 4.12 8.86
N ASP A 87 6.18 5.06 9.78
CA ASP A 87 7.50 5.67 10.00
C ASP A 87 8.51 4.64 10.54
N GLU A 88 8.10 3.78 11.45
CA GLU A 88 8.91 2.67 11.97
C GLU A 88 9.28 1.69 10.85
N ALA A 89 8.30 1.23 10.08
CA ALA A 89 8.52 0.34 8.93
C ALA A 89 9.50 0.96 7.93
N HIS A 90 9.38 2.27 7.64
CA HIS A 90 10.31 2.97 6.78
C HIS A 90 11.75 2.93 7.31
N GLN A 91 11.96 3.18 8.60
CA GLN A 91 13.30 3.13 9.22
C GLN A 91 13.89 1.72 9.13
N LEU A 92 13.10 0.70 9.43
CA LEU A 92 13.50 -0.71 9.36
C LEU A 92 13.95 -1.09 7.94
N VAL A 93 13.16 -0.80 6.91
CA VAL A 93 13.51 -1.17 5.53
C VAL A 93 14.67 -0.35 4.98
N VAL A 94 14.85 0.90 5.42
CA VAL A 94 16.04 1.71 5.09
C VAL A 94 17.30 1.06 5.69
N GLY A 95 17.25 0.61 6.94
CA GLY A 95 18.34 -0.10 7.59
C GLY A 95 18.67 -1.42 6.92
N ALA A 96 17.65 -2.17 6.50
CA ALA A 96 17.77 -3.48 5.86
C ALA A 96 18.04 -3.43 4.34
N ARG A 97 18.06 -2.22 3.75
CA ARG A 97 18.14 -2.01 2.30
C ARG A 97 19.21 -2.83 1.60
N LYS A 98 20.43 -2.83 2.13
CA LYS A 98 21.56 -3.54 1.54
C LYS A 98 21.42 -5.05 1.66
N GLU A 99 20.95 -5.51 2.79
CA GLU A 99 20.78 -6.95 3.09
C GLU A 99 19.80 -7.63 2.15
N TYR A 100 18.65 -6.98 1.89
CA TYR A 100 17.58 -7.51 1.03
C TYR A 100 17.61 -6.96 -0.40
N GLY A 101 18.61 -6.18 -0.79
CA GLY A 101 18.76 -5.66 -2.14
C GLY A 101 17.66 -4.69 -2.57
N LEU A 102 17.06 -3.95 -1.62
CA LEU A 102 15.99 -2.99 -1.96
C LEU A 102 16.53 -1.88 -2.84
N LYS A 103 15.93 -1.69 -4.02
CA LYS A 103 16.44 -0.76 -5.03
C LYS A 103 16.06 0.68 -4.74
N LYS A 104 14.82 0.90 -4.33
CA LYS A 104 14.28 2.24 -4.04
C LYS A 104 13.39 2.19 -2.81
N ILE A 105 13.48 3.21 -1.97
CA ILE A 105 12.59 3.44 -0.84
C ILE A 105 12.26 4.93 -0.87
N THR A 106 10.96 5.28 -0.96
CA THR A 106 10.51 6.68 -0.93
C THR A 106 10.33 7.14 0.51
N LYS A 107 10.30 8.44 0.74
CA LYS A 107 9.95 9.00 2.06
C LYS A 107 8.46 8.82 2.31
N PRO A 108 8.05 8.59 3.57
CA PRO A 108 6.63 8.58 3.95
C PRO A 108 6.00 9.95 3.67
N VAL A 109 4.86 9.96 3.01
CA VAL A 109 4.08 11.16 2.69
C VAL A 109 2.59 10.87 2.78
N PHE A 110 1.79 11.92 3.03
CA PHE A 110 0.34 11.82 2.93
C PHE A 110 -0.10 12.02 1.48
N GLN A 111 -0.63 10.96 0.87
CA GLN A 111 -1.08 10.94 -0.52
C GLN A 111 -2.31 10.03 -0.67
N HIS A 112 -3.17 10.31 -1.63
CA HIS A 112 -4.35 9.50 -1.96
C HIS A 112 -5.25 9.13 -0.77
N GLY A 113 -5.25 9.98 0.30
CA GLY A 113 -6.05 9.74 1.51
C GLY A 113 -5.37 8.85 2.55
N THR A 114 -4.17 8.36 2.29
CA THR A 114 -3.36 7.51 3.18
C THR A 114 -2.01 8.14 3.47
N TYR A 115 -1.39 7.75 4.58
CA TYR A 115 0.00 8.05 4.87
C TYR A 115 0.83 6.82 4.52
N SER A 116 1.74 6.93 3.56
CA SER A 116 2.42 5.78 3.00
C SER A 116 3.80 6.09 2.44
N PHE A 117 4.59 5.03 2.23
CA PHE A 117 5.78 5.06 1.39
C PHE A 117 5.81 3.85 0.46
N TYR A 118 6.60 3.96 -0.60
CA TYR A 118 6.84 2.88 -1.56
C TYR A 118 8.25 2.35 -1.45
N MET A 119 8.42 1.06 -1.75
CA MET A 119 9.73 0.44 -1.97
C MET A 119 9.71 -0.50 -3.18
N ILE A 120 10.89 -0.69 -3.78
CA ILE A 120 11.12 -1.66 -4.84
C ILE A 120 12.02 -2.76 -4.27
N ASP A 121 11.58 -4.02 -4.37
CA ASP A 121 12.37 -5.16 -3.95
C ASP A 121 13.52 -5.49 -4.94
N ALA A 122 14.28 -6.53 -4.66
CA ALA A 122 15.39 -6.98 -5.50
C ALA A 122 14.95 -7.43 -6.91
N ASP A 123 13.68 -7.83 -7.04
CA ASP A 123 13.08 -8.37 -8.25
C ASP A 123 12.24 -7.35 -9.03
N ASP A 124 12.34 -6.04 -8.70
CA ASP A 124 11.62 -4.92 -9.32
C ASP A 124 10.11 -4.88 -9.03
N ASN A 125 9.62 -5.63 -8.06
CA ASN A 125 8.24 -5.49 -7.62
C ASN A 125 8.07 -4.28 -6.70
N TRP A 126 6.94 -3.57 -6.83
CA TRP A 126 6.60 -2.42 -6.03
C TRP A 126 5.68 -2.81 -4.87
N TRP A 127 6.04 -2.30 -3.70
CA TRP A 127 5.30 -2.48 -2.45
C TRP A 127 4.99 -1.12 -1.85
N GLU A 128 3.76 -0.93 -1.36
CA GLU A 128 3.35 0.23 -0.59
C GLU A 128 3.10 -0.18 0.85
N ILE A 129 3.70 0.52 1.81
CA ILE A 129 3.37 0.37 3.23
C ILE A 129 2.55 1.60 3.62
N LEU A 130 1.33 1.37 4.11
CA LEU A 130 0.37 2.44 4.29
C LEU A 130 -0.49 2.29 5.54
N GLU A 131 -0.89 3.43 6.11
CA GLU A 131 -1.98 3.50 7.10
C GLU A 131 -3.26 3.84 6.36
N ASN A 132 -4.21 2.89 6.37
CA ASN A 132 -5.54 3.09 5.84
C ASN A 132 -6.51 3.64 6.91
N PRO A 133 -7.58 4.33 6.52
CA PRO A 133 -8.71 4.53 7.40
C PRO A 133 -9.25 3.19 7.90
N LYS A 134 -9.87 3.19 9.08
CA LYS A 134 -10.46 2.00 9.69
C LYS A 134 -11.37 1.26 8.70
N GLY A 135 -11.11 -0.02 8.46
CA GLY A 135 -11.84 -0.84 7.47
C GLY A 135 -11.23 -0.84 6.06
N GLY A 136 -10.03 -0.28 5.89
CA GLY A 136 -9.35 -0.22 4.61
C GLY A 136 -10.07 0.70 3.61
N TYR A 137 -10.00 0.41 2.33
CA TYR A 137 -10.65 1.20 1.29
C TYR A 137 -12.16 0.94 1.13
N ASN A 138 -12.77 0.06 1.92
CA ASN A 138 -14.20 -0.27 1.78
C ASN A 138 -15.11 0.95 1.92
N TYR A 139 -14.77 1.93 2.76
CA TYR A 139 -15.54 3.15 2.93
C TYR A 139 -15.72 3.97 1.64
N VAL A 140 -14.83 3.79 0.65
CA VAL A 140 -14.92 4.49 -0.66
C VAL A 140 -16.17 4.08 -1.41
N PHE A 141 -16.61 2.82 -1.25
CA PHE A 141 -17.82 2.30 -1.90
C PHE A 141 -19.11 2.83 -1.28
N ASP A 142 -19.04 3.34 -0.06
CA ASP A 142 -20.15 4.00 0.63
C ASP A 142 -20.25 5.49 0.29
N LEU A 143 -19.21 6.08 -0.32
CA LEU A 143 -19.20 7.45 -0.76
C LEU A 143 -19.97 7.60 -2.07
N LYS A 144 -20.76 8.69 -2.19
CA LYS A 144 -21.35 9.04 -3.47
C LYS A 144 -20.23 9.49 -4.42
N GLU A 145 -20.22 8.96 -5.64
CA GLU A 145 -19.33 9.44 -6.69
C GLU A 145 -19.52 10.95 -6.88
N THR A 146 -18.45 11.70 -6.73
CA THR A 146 -18.41 13.13 -6.96
C THR A 146 -17.34 13.45 -7.99
N LYS A 147 -17.55 14.50 -8.81
CA LYS A 147 -16.53 14.99 -9.76
C LYS A 147 -15.24 15.47 -9.07
N ALA A 148 -15.31 15.74 -7.76
CA ALA A 148 -14.19 16.19 -6.95
C ALA A 148 -13.37 15.03 -6.35
N GLY A 149 -13.91 13.80 -6.30
CA GLY A 149 -13.24 12.61 -5.78
C GLY A 149 -12.49 12.85 -4.47
N TRP A 150 -11.36 12.22 -4.33
CA TRP A 150 -10.48 12.26 -3.16
C TRP A 150 -9.93 13.65 -2.78
N ARG A 151 -9.78 14.56 -3.76
CA ARG A 151 -9.15 15.88 -3.53
C ARG A 151 -9.92 16.73 -2.52
N SER A 152 -11.22 16.54 -2.36
CA SER A 152 -12.04 17.32 -1.43
C SER A 152 -11.80 16.92 0.05
N GLN A 153 -11.40 15.69 0.33
CA GLN A 153 -11.14 15.23 1.70
C GLN A 153 -9.76 15.69 2.20
N ASP A 154 -8.73 15.65 1.34
CA ASP A 154 -7.38 16.12 1.67
C ASP A 154 -7.32 17.62 1.95
N GLN A 155 -8.06 18.43 1.19
CA GLN A 155 -8.14 19.87 1.41
C GLN A 155 -8.86 20.25 2.72
N GLY A 156 -9.82 19.45 3.18
CA GLY A 156 -10.52 19.66 4.46
C GLY A 156 -9.60 19.51 5.66
N LYS A 157 -8.75 18.48 5.70
CA LYS A 157 -7.79 18.23 6.80
C LYS A 157 -6.65 19.28 6.83
N ALA A 158 -6.16 19.71 5.67
CA ALA A 158 -5.13 20.76 5.58
C ALA A 158 -5.65 22.14 6.02
N ARG A 159 -6.94 22.47 5.78
CA ARG A 159 -7.58 23.71 6.26
C ARG A 159 -7.75 23.75 7.77
N VAL A 160 -8.13 22.62 8.40
CA VAL A 160 -8.26 22.53 9.87
C VAL A 160 -6.90 22.72 10.56
N ALA A 161 -5.82 22.18 10.01
CA ALA A 161 -4.47 22.36 10.55
C ALA A 161 -3.97 23.83 10.40
N LYS A 162 -4.27 24.48 9.28
CA LYS A 162 -3.94 25.92 9.07
C LYS A 162 -4.79 26.83 9.96
N GLY A 163 -6.07 26.52 10.17
CA GLY A 163 -6.96 27.29 11.06
C GLY A 163 -6.49 27.25 12.53
N LYS A 164 -6.07 26.10 13.04
CA LYS A 164 -5.51 25.98 14.39
C LYS A 164 -4.19 26.75 14.58
N ARG A 165 -3.32 26.79 13.57
CA ARG A 165 -2.08 27.59 13.65
C ARG A 165 -2.31 29.09 13.66
N GLN A 166 -3.33 29.61 12.97
CA GLN A 166 -3.67 31.04 12.99
C GLN A 166 -4.32 31.48 14.32
N ILE A 167 -5.11 30.64 14.96
CA ILE A 167 -5.74 30.94 16.26
C ILE A 167 -4.67 31.02 17.36
N THR A 168 -3.68 30.13 17.35
CA THR A 168 -2.57 30.15 18.33
C THR A 168 -1.68 31.38 18.17
N ARG A 169 -1.42 31.83 16.92
CA ARG A 169 -0.59 33.04 16.68
C ARG A 169 -1.31 34.34 17.09
N LYS A 170 -2.64 34.43 16.96
CA LYS A 170 -3.40 35.61 17.41
C LYS A 170 -3.52 35.70 18.92
N LYS A 171 -3.46 34.61 19.67
CA LYS A 171 -3.47 34.64 21.14
C LYS A 171 -2.14 35.10 21.74
N THR A 172 -1.02 34.84 21.08
CA THR A 172 0.33 35.26 21.56
C THR A 172 0.63 36.73 21.27
N GLN A 173 -0.04 37.36 20.32
CA GLN A 173 0.13 38.80 20.03
C GLN A 173 -0.74 39.74 20.88
N LYS A 174 -1.70 39.19 21.66
CA LYS A 174 -2.56 39.99 22.57
C LYS A 174 -2.09 39.96 24.04
N ALA A 175 -0.99 39.27 24.34
CA ALA A 175 -0.41 39.15 25.69
C ALA A 175 1.02 39.73 25.81
N ALA A 176 1.38 40.66 24.88
CA ALA A 176 2.64 41.43 24.94
C ALA A 176 2.32 42.91 24.97
#